data_71a2fe8443bcabe16acb2634acc2ca98
#
_entry.id   71a2fe8443bcabe16acb2634acc2ca98
#
_cell.length_a   1.000
_cell.length_b   1.000
_cell.length_c   1.000
_cell.angle_alpha   90.00
_cell.angle_beta   90.00
_cell.angle_gamma   90.00
#
_symmetry.space_group_name_H-M   'P 1'
#
loop_
_entity.id
_entity.type
_entity.pdbx_description
1 polymer ?
#
loop_
_entity_poly.entity_id
_entity_poly.type
_entity_poly.pdbx_seq_one_letter_code
_entity_poly.pdbx_strand_id
1 'polypeptide(L)'
;MRIALIHALTHSIAPINDAFAQLWPAATRVNVLDDSLSADLAANGGVLDEAMHVRFETLAHYAVAGGADGILFTCSAFASCIERVARQHASIPVLKPNEAMISVAVHAVSATDQAIGLIASFAPTLVSMPPEFPASSIVHTELVEDAMHALNVGNGAVHDASVVAAALRLKARGVGVIALAQFSMARAATAVAQATGLPVLTTPSTAIRLLKQRLGVA
;
A
#
# COMPACT_ATOMS: atom_id res chain seq x y z
N MET A 1 8.73 -12.58 -16.43
CA MET A 1 7.80 -12.91 -15.34
C MET A 1 6.55 -12.06 -15.49
N ARG A 2 5.40 -12.67 -15.28
CA ARG A 2 4.09 -12.01 -15.32
C ARG A 2 3.60 -11.74 -13.91
N ILE A 3 3.35 -10.49 -13.57
CA ILE A 3 2.89 -10.09 -12.26
C ILE A 3 1.45 -9.59 -12.36
N ALA A 4 0.56 -10.20 -11.59
CA ALA A 4 -0.80 -9.72 -11.45
C ALA A 4 -0.87 -8.66 -10.35
N LEU A 5 -1.43 -7.51 -10.72
CA LEU A 5 -1.69 -6.37 -9.84
C LEU A 5 -3.20 -6.29 -9.63
N ILE A 6 -3.67 -6.63 -8.42
CA ILE A 6 -5.10 -6.66 -8.11
C ILE A 6 -5.46 -5.40 -7.32
N HIS A 7 -6.38 -4.62 -7.90
CA HIS A 7 -6.74 -3.28 -7.43
C HIS A 7 -8.17 -3.22 -6.90
N ALA A 8 -8.36 -2.47 -5.82
CA ALA A 8 -9.67 -2.07 -5.30
C ALA A 8 -9.97 -0.59 -5.57
N LEU A 9 -9.02 0.14 -6.18
CA LEU A 9 -9.14 1.57 -6.50
C LEU A 9 -8.38 1.90 -7.78
N THR A 10 -9.00 2.63 -8.68
CA THR A 10 -8.39 3.10 -9.95
C THR A 10 -7.10 3.89 -9.71
N HIS A 11 -7.07 4.73 -8.66
CA HIS A 11 -5.91 5.56 -8.31
C HIS A 11 -4.66 4.78 -7.86
N SER A 12 -4.77 3.47 -7.66
CA SER A 12 -3.61 2.61 -7.36
C SER A 12 -2.87 2.16 -8.61
N ILE A 13 -3.51 2.20 -9.79
CA ILE A 13 -2.99 1.60 -11.04
C ILE A 13 -1.77 2.36 -11.56
N ALA A 14 -1.88 3.68 -11.77
CA ALA A 14 -0.77 4.47 -12.29
C ALA A 14 0.47 4.41 -11.39
N PRO A 15 0.40 4.67 -10.06
CA PRO A 15 1.56 4.67 -9.19
C PRO A 15 2.33 3.35 -9.19
N ILE A 16 1.65 2.20 -9.21
CA ILE A 16 2.36 0.92 -9.23
C ILE A 16 2.97 0.62 -10.60
N ASN A 17 2.27 0.96 -11.69
CA ASN A 17 2.82 0.76 -13.03
C ASN A 17 4.05 1.64 -13.28
N ASP A 18 4.05 2.89 -12.80
CA ASP A 18 5.19 3.80 -12.87
C ASP A 18 6.38 3.28 -12.06
N ALA A 19 6.12 2.77 -10.85
CA ALA A 19 7.14 2.15 -10.02
C ALA A 19 7.73 0.89 -10.67
N PHE A 20 6.92 0.05 -11.31
CA PHE A 20 7.42 -1.09 -12.08
C PHE A 20 8.26 -0.66 -13.29
N ALA A 21 7.85 0.39 -14.01
CA ALA A 21 8.61 0.91 -15.14
C ALA A 21 10.01 1.36 -14.73
N GLN A 22 10.16 1.90 -13.52
CA GLN A 22 11.43 2.34 -12.97
C GLN A 22 12.25 1.20 -12.34
N LEU A 23 11.63 0.33 -11.56
CA LEU A 23 12.34 -0.63 -10.71
C LEU A 23 12.42 -2.04 -11.29
N TRP A 24 11.49 -2.38 -12.20
CA TRP A 24 11.45 -3.70 -12.83
C TRP A 24 10.76 -3.65 -14.22
N PRO A 25 11.35 -2.96 -15.20
CA PRO A 25 10.75 -2.78 -16.52
C PRO A 25 10.57 -4.10 -17.30
N ALA A 26 11.36 -5.13 -16.99
CA ALA A 26 11.27 -6.45 -17.63
C ALA A 26 10.07 -7.29 -17.17
N ALA A 27 9.36 -6.90 -16.10
CA ALA A 27 8.17 -7.61 -15.67
C ALA A 27 6.97 -7.29 -16.57
N THR A 28 6.25 -8.31 -17.00
CA THR A 28 4.94 -8.16 -17.64
C THR A 28 3.89 -7.92 -16.56
N ARG A 29 3.23 -6.76 -16.56
CA ARG A 29 2.19 -6.40 -15.61
C ARG A 29 0.81 -6.68 -16.18
N VAL A 30 -0.03 -7.30 -15.36
CA VAL A 30 -1.45 -7.52 -15.68
C VAL A 30 -2.28 -6.87 -14.57
N ASN A 31 -3.05 -5.84 -14.92
CA ASN A 31 -3.89 -5.13 -13.97
C ASN A 31 -5.28 -5.76 -13.96
N VAL A 32 -5.77 -6.13 -12.77
CA VAL A 32 -7.13 -6.59 -12.51
C VAL A 32 -7.76 -5.59 -11.55
N LEU A 33 -8.84 -4.95 -11.96
CA LEU A 33 -9.54 -3.96 -11.15
C LEU A 33 -10.95 -4.45 -10.80
N ASP A 34 -11.27 -4.42 -9.52
CA ASP A 34 -12.63 -4.47 -9.01
C ASP A 34 -12.83 -3.22 -8.13
N ASP A 35 -13.29 -2.14 -8.73
CA ASP A 35 -13.44 -0.84 -8.10
C ASP A 35 -14.65 -0.74 -7.14
N SER A 36 -15.48 -1.78 -7.08
CA SER A 36 -16.55 -1.89 -6.10
C SER A 36 -16.08 -2.36 -4.71
N LEU A 37 -14.92 -3.03 -4.61
CA LEU A 37 -14.44 -3.61 -3.34
C LEU A 37 -14.39 -2.61 -2.18
N SER A 38 -13.86 -1.41 -2.43
CA SER A 38 -13.73 -0.40 -1.37
C SER A 38 -15.07 0.20 -0.97
N ALA A 39 -16.00 0.37 -1.92
CA ALA A 39 -17.36 0.86 -1.66
C ALA A 39 -18.17 -0.18 -0.87
N ASP A 40 -18.09 -1.44 -1.27
CA ASP A 40 -18.78 -2.54 -0.60
C ASP A 40 -18.25 -2.76 0.83
N LEU A 41 -16.93 -2.66 1.04
CA LEU A 41 -16.35 -2.70 2.38
C LEU A 41 -16.87 -1.56 3.26
N ALA A 42 -16.95 -0.35 2.74
CA ALA A 42 -17.48 0.80 3.47
C ALA A 42 -18.98 0.62 3.78
N ALA A 43 -19.78 0.14 2.82
CA ALA A 43 -21.20 -0.15 3.01
C ALA A 43 -21.45 -1.24 4.05
N ASN A 44 -20.51 -2.21 4.19
CA ASN A 44 -20.53 -3.27 5.20
C ASN A 44 -19.88 -2.85 6.55
N GLY A 45 -19.76 -1.56 6.81
CA GLY A 45 -19.19 -1.05 8.06
C GLY A 45 -17.71 -1.42 8.30
N GLY A 46 -16.96 -1.73 7.24
CA GLY A 46 -15.56 -2.14 7.34
C GLY A 46 -15.35 -3.61 7.69
N VAL A 47 -16.39 -4.42 7.70
CA VAL A 47 -16.33 -5.85 8.03
C VAL A 47 -15.95 -6.66 6.80
N LEU A 48 -14.86 -7.44 6.90
CA LEU A 48 -14.43 -8.40 5.89
C LEU A 48 -15.17 -9.74 6.12
N ASP A 49 -16.32 -9.87 5.50
CA ASP A 49 -17.17 -11.07 5.60
C ASP A 49 -16.70 -12.19 4.63
N GLU A 50 -17.37 -13.34 4.69
CA GLU A 50 -17.05 -14.49 3.84
C GLU A 50 -17.23 -14.18 2.35
N ALA A 51 -18.22 -13.36 1.97
CA ALA A 51 -18.45 -12.97 0.59
C ALA A 51 -17.24 -12.16 0.05
N MET A 52 -16.68 -11.26 0.86
CA MET A 52 -15.48 -10.51 0.50
C MET A 52 -14.26 -11.44 0.34
N HIS A 53 -14.09 -12.42 1.23
CA HIS A 53 -13.00 -13.40 1.10
C HIS A 53 -13.10 -14.19 -0.21
N VAL A 54 -14.28 -14.69 -0.56
CA VAL A 54 -14.52 -15.43 -1.82
C VAL A 54 -14.25 -14.57 -3.05
N ARG A 55 -14.56 -13.27 -3.03
CA ARG A 55 -14.22 -12.37 -4.14
C ARG A 55 -12.71 -12.27 -4.34
N PHE A 56 -11.94 -12.14 -3.27
CA PHE A 56 -10.47 -12.08 -3.35
C PHE A 56 -9.88 -13.39 -3.89
N GLU A 57 -10.40 -14.53 -3.48
CA GLU A 57 -10.01 -15.85 -4.01
C GLU A 57 -10.31 -15.96 -5.50
N THR A 58 -11.49 -15.48 -5.94
CA THR A 58 -11.90 -15.49 -7.34
C THR A 58 -10.97 -14.64 -8.21
N LEU A 59 -10.61 -13.43 -7.76
CA LEU A 59 -9.68 -12.55 -8.46
C LEU A 59 -8.27 -13.16 -8.55
N ALA A 60 -7.81 -13.79 -7.47
CA ALA A 60 -6.52 -14.47 -7.44
C ALA A 60 -6.50 -15.71 -8.35
N HIS A 61 -7.56 -16.50 -8.32
CA HIS A 61 -7.70 -17.65 -9.21
C HIS A 61 -7.66 -17.23 -10.68
N TYR A 62 -8.36 -16.15 -11.04
CA TYR A 62 -8.31 -15.58 -12.38
C TYR A 62 -6.88 -15.20 -12.78
N ALA A 63 -6.15 -14.54 -11.89
CA ALA A 63 -4.76 -14.13 -12.12
C ALA A 63 -3.83 -15.34 -12.33
N VAL A 64 -3.95 -16.37 -11.48
CA VAL A 64 -3.16 -17.62 -11.58
C VAL A 64 -3.49 -18.38 -12.86
N ALA A 65 -4.77 -18.53 -13.20
CA ALA A 65 -5.19 -19.15 -14.44
C ALA A 65 -4.67 -18.40 -15.69
N GLY A 66 -4.47 -17.07 -15.57
CA GLY A 66 -3.82 -16.23 -16.58
C GLY A 66 -2.29 -16.36 -16.63
N GLY A 67 -1.67 -17.25 -15.82
CA GLY A 67 -0.24 -17.50 -15.81
C GLY A 67 0.57 -16.47 -15.03
N ALA A 68 0.02 -15.93 -13.92
CA ALA A 68 0.77 -15.04 -13.04
C ALA A 68 1.85 -15.81 -12.27
N ASP A 69 3.08 -15.32 -12.30
CA ASP A 69 4.21 -15.82 -11.49
C ASP A 69 4.18 -15.27 -10.06
N GLY A 70 3.43 -14.18 -9.82
CA GLY A 70 3.24 -13.57 -8.52
C GLY A 70 2.05 -12.60 -8.53
N ILE A 71 1.48 -12.38 -7.36
CA ILE A 71 0.33 -11.49 -7.15
C ILE A 71 0.72 -10.40 -6.15
N LEU A 72 0.40 -9.15 -6.48
CA LEU A 72 0.46 -8.01 -5.58
C LEU A 72 -0.93 -7.37 -5.49
N PHE A 73 -1.51 -7.40 -4.30
CA PHE A 73 -2.70 -6.61 -4.00
C PHE A 73 -2.30 -5.17 -3.66
N THR A 74 -3.07 -4.20 -4.10
CA THR A 74 -2.71 -2.77 -3.98
C THR A 74 -3.57 -1.99 -3.00
N CYS A 75 -4.40 -2.66 -2.22
CA CYS A 75 -5.23 -2.05 -1.20
C CYS A 75 -4.99 -2.68 0.18
N SER A 76 -4.67 -1.85 1.17
CA SER A 76 -4.27 -2.27 2.51
C SER A 76 -5.43 -2.67 3.43
N ALA A 77 -6.67 -2.30 3.08
CA ALA A 77 -7.83 -2.54 3.93
C ALA A 77 -8.31 -4.01 3.96
N PHE A 78 -7.70 -4.89 3.16
CA PHE A 78 -8.16 -6.27 2.94
C PHE A 78 -7.16 -7.34 3.41
N ALA A 79 -6.40 -7.07 4.46
CA ALA A 79 -5.27 -7.91 4.89
C ALA A 79 -5.67 -9.39 5.08
N SER A 80 -6.77 -9.69 5.79
CA SER A 80 -7.21 -11.07 6.04
C SER A 80 -7.63 -11.82 4.78
N CYS A 81 -8.24 -11.12 3.81
CA CYS A 81 -8.58 -11.71 2.51
C CYS A 81 -7.31 -12.10 1.73
N ILE A 82 -6.31 -11.21 1.72
CA ILE A 82 -5.04 -11.44 1.03
C ILE A 82 -4.26 -12.59 1.69
N GLU A 83 -4.25 -12.66 3.01
CA GLU A 83 -3.61 -13.76 3.76
C GLU A 83 -4.26 -15.11 3.46
N ARG A 84 -5.59 -15.14 3.30
CA ARG A 84 -6.31 -16.36 2.90
C ARG A 84 -5.91 -16.80 1.48
N VAL A 85 -5.84 -15.86 0.54
CA VAL A 85 -5.33 -16.11 -0.83
C VAL A 85 -3.89 -16.62 -0.80
N ALA A 86 -3.00 -16.01 -0.01
CA ALA A 86 -1.60 -16.43 0.09
C ALA A 86 -1.45 -17.88 0.59
N ARG A 87 -2.32 -18.31 1.52
CA ARG A 87 -2.34 -19.70 1.97
C ARG A 87 -2.79 -20.68 0.89
N GLN A 88 -3.77 -20.28 0.07
CA GLN A 88 -4.29 -21.15 -1.01
C GLN A 88 -3.33 -21.24 -2.20
N HIS A 89 -2.57 -20.18 -2.49
CA HIS A 89 -1.64 -20.10 -3.61
C HIS A 89 -0.17 -20.09 -3.16
N ALA A 90 0.20 -20.98 -2.23
CA ALA A 90 1.54 -21.03 -1.63
C ALA A 90 2.69 -21.31 -2.63
N SER A 91 2.38 -21.73 -3.87
CA SER A 91 3.37 -22.00 -4.92
C SER A 91 3.91 -20.73 -5.59
N ILE A 92 3.26 -19.59 -5.43
CA ILE A 92 3.67 -18.29 -5.97
C ILE A 92 3.64 -17.23 -4.86
N PRO A 93 4.49 -16.19 -4.92
CA PRO A 93 4.39 -15.10 -3.96
C PRO A 93 3.08 -14.32 -4.15
N VAL A 94 2.32 -14.21 -3.05
CA VAL A 94 1.15 -13.34 -2.93
C VAL A 94 1.48 -12.32 -1.85
N LEU A 95 1.51 -11.02 -2.23
CA LEU A 95 1.93 -9.96 -1.35
C LEU A 95 0.77 -9.07 -0.90
N LYS A 96 0.80 -8.74 0.40
CA LYS A 96 0.07 -7.57 0.91
C LYS A 96 0.81 -6.28 0.50
N PRO A 97 0.09 -5.17 0.31
CA PRO A 97 0.73 -3.93 -0.15
C PRO A 97 1.76 -3.37 0.84
N ASN A 98 1.55 -3.57 2.14
CA ASN A 98 2.24 -2.83 3.19
C ASN A 98 3.36 -3.60 3.90
N GLU A 99 3.42 -4.93 3.78
CA GLU A 99 4.35 -5.75 4.58
C GLU A 99 5.82 -5.35 4.40
N ALA A 100 6.23 -5.05 3.17
CA ALA A 100 7.57 -4.59 2.87
C ALA A 100 7.84 -3.20 3.45
N MET A 101 6.88 -2.28 3.34
CA MET A 101 7.02 -0.92 3.84
C MET A 101 7.11 -0.91 5.37
N ILE A 102 6.31 -1.71 6.05
CA ILE A 102 6.36 -1.88 7.51
C ILE A 102 7.75 -2.36 7.94
N SER A 103 8.26 -3.41 7.31
CA SER A 103 9.60 -3.94 7.62
C SER A 103 10.70 -2.89 7.44
N VAL A 104 10.66 -2.12 6.35
CA VAL A 104 11.64 -1.05 6.09
C VAL A 104 11.49 0.10 7.08
N ALA A 105 10.25 0.49 7.43
CA ALA A 105 9.99 1.56 8.39
C ALA A 105 10.53 1.21 9.78
N VAL A 106 10.26 -0.03 10.25
CA VAL A 106 10.76 -0.53 11.53
C VAL A 106 12.29 -0.54 11.56
N HIS A 107 12.92 -1.01 10.48
CA HIS A 107 14.37 -1.02 10.36
C HIS A 107 14.96 0.40 10.37
N ALA A 108 14.30 1.35 9.71
CA ALA A 108 14.79 2.74 9.63
C ALA A 108 14.87 3.44 11.00
N VAL A 109 14.04 3.06 11.96
CA VAL A 109 14.04 3.64 13.32
C VAL A 109 14.65 2.71 14.38
N SER A 110 15.11 1.50 14.00
CA SER A 110 15.56 0.48 14.95
C SER A 110 16.78 0.88 15.81
N ALA A 111 17.59 1.82 15.34
CA ALA A 111 18.75 2.34 16.06
C ALA A 111 18.46 3.66 16.82
N THR A 112 17.20 4.10 16.82
CA THR A 112 16.77 5.36 17.44
C THR A 112 15.48 5.13 18.23
N ASP A 113 15.16 6.03 19.15
CA ASP A 113 13.88 6.02 19.89
C ASP A 113 12.78 6.79 19.12
N GLN A 114 12.96 6.99 17.83
CA GLN A 114 12.02 7.77 17.03
C GLN A 114 10.79 6.94 16.61
N ALA A 115 9.65 7.62 16.53
CA ALA A 115 8.42 7.03 16.05
C ALA A 115 8.37 6.95 14.50
N ILE A 116 7.51 6.08 14.00
CA ILE A 116 7.13 5.98 12.58
C ILE A 116 5.91 6.87 12.36
N GLY A 117 5.94 7.74 11.36
CA GLY A 117 4.79 8.51 10.92
C GLY A 117 4.03 7.78 9.82
N LEU A 118 2.78 7.41 10.05
CA LEU A 118 1.92 6.72 9.07
C LEU A 118 0.83 7.66 8.58
N ILE A 119 0.76 7.90 7.28
CA ILE A 119 -0.25 8.76 6.65
C ILE A 119 -1.15 7.93 5.74
N ALA A 120 -2.46 8.10 5.87
CA ALA A 120 -3.46 7.50 5.00
C ALA A 120 -4.56 8.50 4.62
N SER A 121 -5.20 8.30 3.47
CA SER A 121 -6.39 9.04 3.02
C SER A 121 -7.69 8.24 3.15
N PHE A 122 -7.61 7.03 3.72
CA PHE A 122 -8.73 6.13 3.94
C PHE A 122 -8.71 5.61 5.38
N ALA A 123 -9.70 6.00 6.18
CA ALA A 123 -9.74 5.71 7.62
C ALA A 123 -9.59 4.22 7.97
N PRO A 124 -10.22 3.25 7.27
CA PRO A 124 -10.01 1.82 7.56
C PRO A 124 -8.54 1.37 7.49
N THR A 125 -7.69 2.02 6.68
CA THR A 125 -6.25 1.73 6.64
C THR A 125 -5.57 2.03 7.97
N LEU A 126 -5.97 3.10 8.65
CA LEU A 126 -5.41 3.46 9.97
C LEU A 126 -5.96 2.60 11.12
N VAL A 127 -6.99 1.81 10.87
CA VAL A 127 -7.47 0.78 11.79
C VAL A 127 -6.73 -0.55 11.57
N SER A 128 -6.59 -0.97 10.32
CA SER A 128 -6.04 -2.28 9.95
C SER A 128 -4.51 -2.34 9.97
N MET A 129 -3.83 -1.26 9.60
CA MET A 129 -2.38 -1.29 9.38
C MET A 129 -1.53 -1.14 10.65
N PRO A 130 -1.85 -0.29 11.64
CA PRO A 130 -1.03 -0.17 12.85
C PRO A 130 -0.82 -1.47 13.62
N PRO A 131 -1.80 -2.40 13.73
CA PRO A 131 -1.59 -3.71 14.35
C PRO A 131 -0.59 -4.63 13.62
N GLU A 132 -0.28 -4.34 12.35
CA GLU A 132 0.73 -5.10 11.59
C GLU A 132 2.17 -4.73 11.97
N PHE A 133 2.38 -3.60 12.67
CA PHE A 133 3.69 -3.23 13.20
C PHE A 133 4.02 -4.05 14.45
N PRO A 134 5.31 -4.35 14.72
CA PRO A 134 5.71 -4.94 16.00
C PRO A 134 5.20 -4.11 17.18
N ALA A 135 4.78 -4.77 18.27
CA ALA A 135 4.25 -4.10 19.45
C ALA A 135 5.23 -3.11 20.13
N SER A 136 6.54 -3.26 19.86
CA SER A 136 7.58 -2.34 20.31
C SER A 136 7.68 -1.07 19.47
N SER A 137 7.00 -0.99 18.33
CA SER A 137 7.06 0.18 17.44
C SER A 137 6.14 1.29 17.94
N ILE A 138 6.64 2.51 17.97
CA ILE A 138 5.82 3.71 18.20
C ILE A 138 5.36 4.22 16.84
N VAL A 139 4.05 4.21 16.60
CA VAL A 139 3.45 4.66 15.33
C VAL A 139 2.52 5.84 15.59
N HIS A 140 2.83 6.97 14.98
CA HIS A 140 1.95 8.15 14.95
C HIS A 140 1.20 8.19 13.64
N THR A 141 -0.10 8.33 13.68
CA THR A 141 -0.96 8.31 12.50
C THR A 141 -1.52 9.68 12.16
N GLU A 142 -1.73 9.93 10.86
CA GLU A 142 -2.46 11.09 10.33
C GLU A 142 -3.41 10.64 9.23
N LEU A 143 -4.69 11.02 9.36
CA LEU A 143 -5.70 10.84 8.32
C LEU A 143 -5.80 12.12 7.47
N VAL A 144 -5.80 11.97 6.16
CA VAL A 144 -5.97 13.05 5.19
C VAL A 144 -7.21 12.77 4.34
N GLU A 145 -8.39 12.94 4.93
CA GLU A 145 -9.69 12.57 4.32
C GLU A 145 -9.92 13.24 2.96
N ASP A 146 -9.62 14.53 2.83
CA ASP A 146 -9.83 15.30 1.61
C ASP A 146 -8.90 14.91 0.46
N ALA A 147 -7.81 14.20 0.73
CA ALA A 147 -6.84 13.82 -0.29
C ALA A 147 -7.45 12.89 -1.35
N MET A 148 -8.27 11.91 -0.94
CA MET A 148 -8.94 11.01 -1.89
C MET A 148 -9.98 11.76 -2.72
N HIS A 149 -10.75 12.66 -2.12
CA HIS A 149 -11.69 13.52 -2.84
C HIS A 149 -10.97 14.39 -3.88
N ALA A 150 -9.85 15.00 -3.51
CA ALA A 150 -9.05 15.79 -4.43
C ALA A 150 -8.58 14.98 -5.64
N LEU A 151 -8.16 13.71 -5.46
CA LEU A 151 -7.83 12.84 -6.59
C LEU A 151 -9.04 12.52 -7.46
N ASN A 152 -10.19 12.23 -6.87
CA ASN A 152 -11.41 11.88 -7.60
C ASN A 152 -11.88 13.03 -8.52
N VAL A 153 -11.65 14.29 -8.12
CA VAL A 153 -11.96 15.46 -8.95
C VAL A 153 -10.78 15.94 -9.80
N GLY A 154 -9.72 15.16 -9.91
CA GLY A 154 -8.54 15.46 -10.73
C GLY A 154 -7.60 16.52 -10.16
N ASN A 155 -7.75 16.90 -8.89
CA ASN A 155 -6.93 17.92 -8.24
C ASN A 155 -5.75 17.31 -7.46
N GLY A 156 -4.79 16.76 -8.19
CA GLY A 156 -3.60 16.14 -7.60
C GLY A 156 -2.73 17.11 -6.79
N ALA A 157 -2.72 18.39 -7.12
CA ALA A 157 -1.94 19.39 -6.38
C ALA A 157 -2.48 19.59 -4.94
N VAL A 158 -3.79 19.63 -4.78
CA VAL A 158 -4.43 19.71 -3.46
C VAL A 158 -4.17 18.43 -2.66
N HIS A 159 -4.27 17.24 -3.30
CA HIS A 159 -3.90 15.98 -2.67
C HIS A 159 -2.48 16.04 -2.10
N ASP A 160 -1.49 16.40 -2.94
CA ASP A 160 -0.08 16.39 -2.55
C ASP A 160 0.21 17.41 -1.43
N ALA A 161 -0.39 18.60 -1.51
CA ALA A 161 -0.27 19.63 -0.47
C ALA A 161 -0.85 19.16 0.88
N SER A 162 -2.00 18.49 0.87
CA SER A 162 -2.62 17.94 2.08
C SER A 162 -1.76 16.86 2.73
N VAL A 163 -1.16 15.97 1.93
CA VAL A 163 -0.23 14.95 2.42
C VAL A 163 1.03 15.59 3.02
N VAL A 164 1.59 16.62 2.36
CA VAL A 164 2.74 17.38 2.91
C VAL A 164 2.40 18.01 4.26
N ALA A 165 1.23 18.63 4.39
CA ALA A 165 0.80 19.25 5.63
C ALA A 165 0.70 18.21 6.78
N ALA A 166 0.15 17.02 6.51
CA ALA A 166 0.11 15.92 7.47
C ALA A 166 1.52 15.44 7.87
N ALA A 167 2.42 15.32 6.90
CA ALA A 167 3.80 14.92 7.16
C ALA A 167 4.55 15.93 8.04
N LEU A 168 4.32 17.23 7.85
CA LEU A 168 4.90 18.28 8.71
C LEU A 168 4.38 18.20 10.16
N ARG A 169 3.07 17.87 10.35
CA ARG A 169 2.54 17.62 11.71
C ARG A 169 3.20 16.43 12.38
N LEU A 170 3.41 15.34 11.63
CA LEU A 170 4.13 14.16 12.15
C LEU A 170 5.60 14.48 12.47
N LYS A 171 6.28 15.23 11.61
CA LYS A 171 7.65 15.70 11.88
C LYS A 171 7.72 16.50 13.21
N ALA A 172 6.77 17.39 13.46
CA ALA A 172 6.69 18.13 14.70
C ALA A 172 6.47 17.24 15.94
N ARG A 173 5.95 16.02 15.75
CA ARG A 173 5.79 14.99 16.79
C ARG A 173 7.01 14.06 16.93
N GLY A 174 8.12 14.36 16.26
CA GLY A 174 9.40 13.66 16.44
C GLY A 174 9.51 12.32 15.70
N VAL A 175 8.76 12.10 14.62
CA VAL A 175 8.92 10.87 13.84
C VAL A 175 10.25 10.87 13.07
N GLY A 176 10.86 9.70 12.90
CA GLY A 176 12.12 9.52 12.18
C GLY A 176 11.96 9.13 10.71
N VAL A 177 10.77 8.63 10.33
CA VAL A 177 10.45 8.19 8.97
C VAL A 177 8.98 8.44 8.69
N ILE A 178 8.65 8.79 7.45
CA ILE A 178 7.26 8.92 6.97
C ILE A 178 6.91 7.71 6.09
N ALA A 179 5.82 7.03 6.41
CA ALA A 179 5.26 5.92 5.64
C ALA A 179 3.92 6.35 5.00
N LEU A 180 3.87 6.38 3.66
CA LEU A 180 2.67 6.68 2.89
C LEU A 180 1.91 5.38 2.62
N ALA A 181 0.82 5.16 3.38
CA ALA A 181 0.15 3.87 3.50
C ALA A 181 -0.63 3.41 2.26
N GLN A 182 -0.78 4.26 1.24
CA GLN A 182 -1.56 3.94 0.06
C GLN A 182 -0.78 4.18 -1.23
N PHE A 183 -1.05 3.35 -2.24
CA PHE A 183 -0.41 3.44 -3.55
C PHE A 183 -0.65 4.81 -4.20
N SER A 184 -1.87 5.33 -4.10
CA SER A 184 -2.25 6.66 -4.61
C SER A 184 -1.41 7.80 -4.02
N MET A 185 -0.91 7.64 -2.79
CA MET A 185 -0.12 8.67 -2.10
C MET A 185 1.35 8.72 -2.55
N ALA A 186 1.84 7.71 -3.27
CA ALA A 186 3.24 7.65 -3.70
C ALA A 186 3.65 8.88 -4.54
N ARG A 187 2.72 9.50 -5.25
CA ARG A 187 2.92 10.74 -6.00
C ARG A 187 3.42 11.91 -5.15
N ALA A 188 3.02 11.98 -3.88
CA ALA A 188 3.43 13.04 -2.96
C ALA A 188 4.82 12.81 -2.33
N ALA A 189 5.45 11.65 -2.52
CA ALA A 189 6.66 11.25 -1.80
C ALA A 189 7.81 12.26 -1.91
N THR A 190 8.08 12.76 -3.13
CA THR A 190 9.15 13.74 -3.36
C THR A 190 8.88 15.06 -2.63
N ALA A 191 7.64 15.57 -2.72
CA ALA A 191 7.26 16.80 -2.05
C ALA A 191 7.32 16.65 -0.52
N VAL A 192 6.88 15.52 0.03
CA VAL A 192 6.98 15.20 1.46
C VAL A 192 8.44 15.13 1.91
N ALA A 193 9.31 14.45 1.16
CA ALA A 193 10.72 14.35 1.50
C ALA A 193 11.40 15.73 1.50
N GLN A 194 11.12 16.57 0.50
CA GLN A 194 11.64 17.94 0.42
C GLN A 194 11.16 18.81 1.58
N ALA A 195 9.89 18.76 1.93
CA ALA A 195 9.30 19.58 3.00
C ALA A 195 9.76 19.14 4.40
N THR A 196 9.89 17.83 4.61
CA THR A 196 10.22 17.29 5.94
C THR A 196 11.71 17.08 6.17
N GLY A 197 12.49 16.80 5.13
CA GLY A 197 13.87 16.34 5.24
C GLY A 197 13.99 14.91 5.81
N LEU A 198 12.88 14.18 5.95
CA LEU A 198 12.84 12.82 6.48
C LEU A 198 12.85 11.78 5.36
N PRO A 199 13.31 10.55 5.63
CA PRO A 199 13.07 9.42 4.75
C PRO A 199 11.57 9.19 4.53
N VAL A 200 11.17 9.00 3.27
CA VAL A 200 9.76 8.73 2.90
C VAL A 200 9.68 7.37 2.22
N LEU A 201 8.85 6.51 2.77
CA LEU A 201 8.58 5.18 2.25
C LEU A 201 7.23 5.17 1.53
N THR A 202 7.21 4.48 0.38
CA THR A 202 5.98 4.27 -0.39
C THR A 202 5.71 2.79 -0.58
N THR A 203 4.46 2.41 -0.52
CA THR A 203 4.02 1.02 -0.72
C THR A 203 4.43 0.46 -2.09
N PRO A 204 4.31 1.16 -3.24
CA PRO A 204 4.69 0.60 -4.54
C PRO A 204 6.15 0.16 -4.60
N SER A 205 7.08 1.02 -4.23
CA SER A 205 8.51 0.73 -4.40
C SER A 205 9.02 -0.36 -3.46
N THR A 206 8.53 -0.40 -2.23
CA THR A 206 8.90 -1.45 -1.26
C THR A 206 8.30 -2.80 -1.64
N ALA A 207 7.04 -2.83 -2.10
CA ALA A 207 6.37 -4.06 -2.54
C ALA A 207 7.06 -4.69 -3.76
N ILE A 208 7.46 -3.90 -4.75
CA ILE A 208 8.18 -4.41 -5.94
C ILE A 208 9.52 -5.05 -5.54
N ARG A 209 10.28 -4.41 -4.66
CA ARG A 209 11.55 -4.96 -4.18
C ARG A 209 11.37 -6.29 -3.47
N LEU A 210 10.37 -6.39 -2.58
CA LEU A 210 10.06 -7.64 -1.89
C LEU A 210 9.59 -8.72 -2.88
N LEU A 211 8.77 -8.36 -3.87
CA LEU A 211 8.31 -9.30 -4.89
C LEU A 211 9.48 -9.85 -5.72
N LYS A 212 10.40 -8.99 -6.18
CA LYS A 212 11.65 -9.41 -6.84
C LYS A 212 12.44 -10.39 -5.98
N GLN A 213 12.63 -10.07 -4.70
CA GLN A 213 13.36 -10.92 -3.76
C GLN A 213 12.70 -12.30 -3.63
N ARG A 214 11.37 -12.36 -3.46
CA ARG A 214 10.63 -13.63 -3.32
C ARG A 214 10.63 -14.48 -4.61
N LEU A 215 10.77 -13.82 -5.76
CA LEU A 215 10.86 -14.50 -7.07
C LEU A 215 12.32 -14.80 -7.47
N GLY A 216 13.30 -14.50 -6.64
CA GLY A 216 14.72 -14.73 -6.94
C GLY A 216 15.26 -13.86 -8.09
N VAL A 217 14.67 -12.70 -8.31
CA VAL A 217 15.10 -11.75 -9.35
C VAL A 217 16.05 -10.71 -8.75
N ALA A 218 17.20 -10.54 -9.36
CA ALA A 218 18.20 -9.56 -8.97
C ALA A 218 17.73 -8.10 -9.25
#